data_b059c9283ecf7ee36064b75d786771ab
#
_entry.id   b059c9283ecf7ee36064b75d786771ab
#
_cell.length_a   1.000
_cell.length_b   1.000
_cell.length_c   1.000
_cell.angle_alpha   90.00
_cell.angle_beta   90.00
_cell.angle_gamma   90.00
#
_symmetry.space_group_name_H-M   'P 1'
#
loop_
_entity.id
_entity.type
_entity.pdbx_description
1 polymer ?
#
loop_
_entity_poly.entity_id
_entity_poly.type
_entity_poly.pdbx_seq_one_letter_code
_entity_poly.pdbx_strand_id
1 'polypeptide(L)'
;MHYYVDVVEREPQAGSAAWSRRYAELQPRLVRALAATAGTYVGVEDAVHDAFAAALSADREQIDNLGGWLYTVALRTLRRAQRRDAIARALRLPRAPVSGELERAVMRIDLLADLAALSGRERELLVARHYFGLTQDELARSFHMPRGTVSATLSRAAAKLRARERTR
;
A
#
# COMPACT_ATOMS: atom_id res chain seq x y z
N MET A 1 -40.28 -30.65 -15.40
CA MET A 1 -40.47 -29.32 -14.86
C MET A 1 -39.09 -28.71 -14.72
N HIS A 2 -38.65 -27.97 -15.77
CA HIS A 2 -37.28 -27.42 -15.88
C HIS A 2 -37.27 -26.01 -15.28
N TYR A 3 -36.54 -25.80 -14.20
CA TYR A 3 -36.23 -24.46 -13.72
C TYR A 3 -35.00 -23.99 -14.46
N TYR A 4 -35.19 -23.21 -15.49
CA TYR A 4 -34.18 -22.39 -16.12
C TYR A 4 -33.96 -21.17 -15.23
N VAL A 5 -32.82 -21.12 -14.50
CA VAL A 5 -32.42 -19.93 -13.78
C VAL A 5 -31.81 -19.01 -14.84
N ASP A 6 -32.57 -18.00 -15.28
CA ASP A 6 -32.05 -16.89 -16.06
C ASP A 6 -30.97 -16.18 -15.23
N VAL A 7 -29.70 -16.50 -15.54
CA VAL A 7 -28.57 -15.65 -15.15
C VAL A 7 -28.70 -14.42 -16.01
N VAL A 8 -29.36 -13.41 -15.49
CA VAL A 8 -29.35 -12.06 -16.07
C VAL A 8 -27.90 -11.58 -16.01
N GLU A 9 -27.18 -11.71 -17.12
CA GLU A 9 -25.94 -10.99 -17.36
C GLU A 9 -26.26 -9.50 -17.31
N ARG A 10 -26.10 -8.90 -16.11
CA ARG A 10 -26.11 -7.45 -15.99
C ARG A 10 -24.90 -6.93 -16.74
N GLU A 11 -25.15 -6.28 -17.87
CA GLU A 11 -24.12 -5.49 -18.53
C GLU A 11 -23.41 -4.62 -17.50
N PRO A 12 -22.07 -4.61 -17.46
CA PRO A 12 -21.34 -3.80 -16.50
C PRO A 12 -21.70 -2.34 -16.76
N GLN A 13 -22.41 -1.73 -15.81
CA GLN A 13 -22.72 -0.30 -15.85
C GLN A 13 -21.43 0.47 -16.13
N ALA A 14 -21.47 1.55 -16.89
CA ALA A 14 -20.30 2.32 -17.34
C ALA A 14 -19.32 2.65 -16.17
N GLY A 15 -19.84 2.82 -14.96
CA GLY A 15 -19.06 2.96 -13.73
C GLY A 15 -18.26 1.71 -13.34
N SER A 16 -18.77 0.51 -13.61
CA SER A 16 -18.09 -0.75 -13.31
C SER A 16 -16.86 -0.97 -14.23
N ALA A 17 -16.99 -0.69 -15.52
CA ALA A 17 -15.88 -0.81 -16.48
C ALA A 17 -14.75 0.18 -16.20
N ALA A 18 -15.09 1.43 -15.82
CA ALA A 18 -14.12 2.44 -15.42
C ALA A 18 -13.39 2.03 -14.12
N TRP A 19 -14.11 1.45 -13.17
CA TRP A 19 -13.52 0.95 -11.92
C TRP A 19 -12.60 -0.25 -12.15
N SER A 20 -13.00 -1.20 -13.01
CA SER A 20 -12.16 -2.35 -13.37
C SER A 20 -10.85 -1.92 -14.03
N ARG A 21 -10.88 -0.92 -14.90
CA ARG A 21 -9.65 -0.34 -15.48
C ARG A 21 -8.77 0.29 -14.42
N ARG A 22 -9.34 1.09 -13.50
CA ARG A 22 -8.60 1.69 -12.39
C ARG A 22 -7.99 0.65 -11.46
N TYR A 23 -8.72 -0.42 -11.18
CA TYR A 23 -8.21 -1.55 -10.41
C TYR A 23 -7.01 -2.19 -11.11
N ALA A 24 -7.13 -2.55 -12.39
CA ALA A 24 -6.06 -3.19 -13.16
C ALA A 24 -4.79 -2.32 -13.25
N GLU A 25 -4.95 -0.99 -13.32
CA GLU A 25 -3.83 -0.05 -13.34
C GLU A 25 -3.15 0.10 -11.97
N LEU A 26 -3.93 0.30 -10.91
CA LEU A 26 -3.42 0.68 -9.59
C LEU A 26 -3.00 -0.50 -8.73
N GLN A 27 -3.68 -1.67 -8.86
CA GLN A 27 -3.41 -2.84 -8.03
C GLN A 27 -1.93 -3.28 -8.08
N PRO A 28 -1.30 -3.51 -9.24
CA PRO A 28 0.09 -3.94 -9.28
C PRO A 28 1.07 -2.88 -8.77
N ARG A 29 0.72 -1.60 -8.92
CA ARG A 29 1.51 -0.49 -8.40
C ARG A 29 1.45 -0.45 -6.87
N LEU A 30 0.25 -0.63 -6.30
CA LEU A 30 0.03 -0.66 -4.86
C LEU A 30 0.73 -1.85 -4.21
N VAL A 31 0.60 -3.04 -4.79
CA VAL A 31 1.26 -4.25 -4.29
C VAL A 31 2.77 -4.04 -4.22
N ARG A 32 3.40 -3.58 -5.30
CA ARG A 32 4.85 -3.32 -5.32
C ARG A 32 5.27 -2.27 -4.29
N ALA A 33 4.55 -1.16 -4.22
CA ALA A 33 4.85 -0.07 -3.30
C ALA A 33 4.70 -0.49 -1.83
N LEU A 34 3.62 -1.21 -1.50
CA LEU A 34 3.39 -1.74 -0.15
C LEU A 34 4.44 -2.78 0.25
N ALA A 35 4.76 -3.73 -0.65
CA ALA A 35 5.79 -4.73 -0.40
C ALA A 35 7.16 -4.08 -0.15
N ALA A 36 7.54 -3.08 -0.96
CA ALA A 36 8.77 -2.31 -0.77
C ALA A 36 8.78 -1.55 0.56
N THR A 37 7.64 -0.98 0.95
CA THR A 37 7.50 -0.25 2.21
C THR A 37 7.56 -1.18 3.42
N ALA A 38 6.87 -2.31 3.37
CA ALA A 38 6.78 -3.27 4.46
C ALA A 38 7.99 -4.20 4.55
N GLY A 39 8.76 -4.36 3.47
CA GLY A 39 9.85 -5.32 3.36
C GLY A 39 9.36 -6.77 3.27
N THR A 40 8.10 -6.99 2.94
CA THR A 40 7.47 -8.31 2.81
C THR A 40 6.26 -8.24 1.89
N TYR A 41 5.94 -9.37 1.24
CA TYR A 41 4.71 -9.55 0.46
C TYR A 41 3.55 -10.14 1.28
N VAL A 42 3.84 -10.66 2.48
CA VAL A 42 2.83 -11.32 3.32
C VAL A 42 1.72 -10.36 3.71
N GLY A 43 0.48 -10.67 3.29
CA GLY A 43 -0.72 -9.88 3.56
C GLY A 43 -0.86 -8.59 2.73
N VAL A 44 0.06 -8.35 1.78
CA VAL A 44 0.05 -7.14 0.95
C VAL A 44 -1.13 -7.13 -0.01
N GLU A 45 -1.39 -8.24 -0.71
CA GLU A 45 -2.51 -8.33 -1.66
C GLU A 45 -3.86 -8.20 -0.95
N ASP A 46 -4.04 -8.86 0.19
CA ASP A 46 -5.24 -8.75 1.00
C ASP A 46 -5.47 -7.29 1.44
N ALA A 47 -4.43 -6.61 1.90
CA ALA A 47 -4.51 -5.22 2.30
C ALA A 47 -4.87 -4.28 1.12
N VAL A 48 -4.39 -4.58 -0.09
CA VAL A 48 -4.75 -3.85 -1.31
C VAL A 48 -6.22 -4.11 -1.68
N HIS A 49 -6.67 -5.35 -1.64
CA HIS A 49 -8.08 -5.69 -1.88
C HIS A 49 -9.03 -4.99 -0.90
N ASP A 50 -8.69 -5.01 0.39
CA ASP A 50 -9.44 -4.31 1.43
C ASP A 50 -9.52 -2.79 1.17
N ALA A 51 -8.43 -2.18 0.70
CA ALA A 51 -8.43 -0.76 0.36
C ALA A 51 -9.33 -0.44 -0.83
N PHE A 52 -9.35 -1.29 -1.87
CA PHE A 52 -10.28 -1.14 -2.99
C PHE A 52 -11.74 -1.35 -2.56
N ALA A 53 -12.01 -2.33 -1.70
CA ALA A 53 -13.34 -2.54 -1.13
C ALA A 53 -13.80 -1.32 -0.32
N ALA A 54 -12.91 -0.74 0.49
CA ALA A 54 -13.21 0.48 1.23
C ALA A 54 -13.49 1.67 0.31
N ALA A 55 -12.79 1.79 -0.83
CA ALA A 55 -13.03 2.84 -1.81
C ALA A 55 -14.39 2.72 -2.51
N LEU A 56 -14.97 1.50 -2.59
CA LEU A 56 -16.32 1.32 -3.12
C LEU A 56 -17.40 1.91 -2.19
N SER A 57 -17.13 1.94 -0.88
CA SER A 57 -18.03 2.47 0.13
C SER A 57 -17.76 3.92 0.51
N ALA A 58 -16.65 4.49 0.04
CA ALA A 58 -16.29 5.88 0.29
C ALA A 58 -16.96 6.82 -0.73
N ASP A 59 -17.12 8.10 -0.34
CA ASP A 59 -17.49 9.15 -1.27
C ASP A 59 -16.28 9.47 -2.19
N ARG A 60 -16.28 8.84 -3.36
CA ARG A 60 -15.16 8.88 -4.33
C ARG A 60 -14.98 10.25 -4.96
N GLU A 61 -16.03 11.07 -4.99
CA GLU A 61 -15.96 12.42 -5.56
C GLU A 61 -15.08 13.34 -4.72
N GLN A 62 -14.88 13.01 -3.45
CA GLN A 62 -14.01 13.74 -2.52
C GLN A 62 -12.55 13.22 -2.49
N ILE A 63 -12.21 12.20 -3.30
CA ILE A 63 -10.85 11.63 -3.32
C ILE A 63 -10.09 12.16 -4.54
N ASP A 64 -9.37 13.27 -4.36
CA ASP A 64 -8.57 13.90 -5.43
C ASP A 64 -7.44 12.98 -5.92
N ASN A 65 -6.80 12.24 -5.02
CA ASN A 65 -5.71 11.32 -5.31
C ASN A 65 -6.04 9.89 -4.86
N LEU A 66 -6.74 9.15 -5.73
CA LEU A 66 -7.18 7.79 -5.43
C LEU A 66 -5.99 6.84 -5.13
N GLY A 67 -4.90 6.91 -5.90
CA GLY A 67 -3.73 6.05 -5.69
C GLY A 67 -3.09 6.26 -4.32
N GLY A 68 -2.91 7.52 -3.92
CA GLY A 68 -2.40 7.90 -2.62
C GLY A 68 -3.34 7.51 -1.47
N TRP A 69 -4.63 7.69 -1.66
CA TRP A 69 -5.63 7.29 -0.68
C TRP A 69 -5.63 5.76 -0.46
N LEU A 70 -5.67 4.99 -1.56
CA LEU A 70 -5.61 3.53 -1.52
C LEU A 70 -4.33 3.03 -0.83
N TYR A 71 -3.18 3.65 -1.14
CA TYR A 71 -1.92 3.31 -0.49
C TYR A 71 -1.98 3.51 1.02
N THR A 72 -2.52 4.64 1.50
CA THR A 72 -2.59 4.93 2.93
C THR A 72 -3.58 4.01 3.67
N VAL A 73 -4.70 3.66 3.04
CA VAL A 73 -5.68 2.69 3.59
C VAL A 73 -5.06 1.29 3.65
N ALA A 74 -4.48 0.81 2.55
CA ALA A 74 -3.85 -0.51 2.49
C ALA A 74 -2.69 -0.63 3.49
N LEU A 75 -1.84 0.40 3.62
CA LEU A 75 -0.76 0.43 4.60
C LEU A 75 -1.28 0.34 6.05
N ARG A 76 -2.38 1.01 6.35
CA ARG A 76 -3.04 0.95 7.67
C ARG A 76 -3.58 -0.45 7.96
N THR A 77 -4.24 -1.08 6.98
CA THR A 77 -4.75 -2.45 7.07
C THR A 77 -3.62 -3.45 7.30
N LEU A 78 -2.56 -3.37 6.48
CA LEU A 78 -1.39 -4.22 6.60
C LEU A 78 -0.73 -4.12 7.98
N ARG A 79 -0.54 -2.91 8.48
CA ARG A 79 0.02 -2.69 9.82
C ARG A 79 -0.84 -3.29 10.94
N ARG A 80 -2.16 -3.18 10.82
CA ARG A 80 -3.08 -3.80 11.80
C ARG A 80 -2.95 -5.31 11.77
N ALA A 81 -2.86 -5.92 10.58
CA ALA A 81 -2.65 -7.35 10.43
C ALA A 81 -1.31 -7.79 11.03
N GLN A 82 -0.22 -7.11 10.70
CA GLN A 82 1.11 -7.40 11.24
C GLN A 82 1.18 -7.28 12.77
N ARG A 83 0.51 -6.28 13.37
CA ARG A 83 0.42 -6.15 14.84
C ARG A 83 -0.34 -7.31 15.47
N ARG A 84 -1.47 -7.73 14.90
CA ARG A 84 -2.24 -8.89 15.37
C ARG A 84 -1.41 -10.16 15.29
N ASP A 85 -0.68 -10.36 14.19
CA ASP A 85 0.19 -11.51 14.00
C ASP A 85 1.39 -11.52 14.96
N ALA A 86 1.95 -10.34 15.27
CA ALA A 86 3.00 -10.22 16.28
C ALA A 86 2.51 -10.59 17.69
N ILE A 87 1.31 -10.14 18.06
CA ILE A 87 0.67 -10.48 19.33
C ILE A 87 0.37 -12.00 19.38
N ALA A 88 -0.21 -12.55 18.31
CA ALA A 88 -0.51 -13.98 18.23
C ALA A 88 0.75 -14.84 18.35
N ARG A 89 1.86 -14.43 17.73
CA ARG A 89 3.17 -15.11 17.86
C ARG A 89 3.73 -15.00 19.28
N ALA A 90 3.61 -13.84 19.91
CA ALA A 90 4.03 -13.63 21.30
C ALA A 90 3.25 -14.52 22.27
N LEU A 91 1.98 -14.81 21.97
CA LEU A 91 1.13 -15.72 22.72
C LEU A 91 1.36 -17.20 22.34
N ARG A 92 2.38 -17.50 21.51
CA ARG A 92 2.72 -18.87 21.05
C ARG A 92 1.55 -19.60 20.37
N LEU A 93 0.68 -18.89 19.68
CA LEU A 93 -0.36 -19.52 18.88
C LEU A 93 0.24 -20.07 17.58
N PRO A 94 0.05 -21.38 17.25
CA PRO A 94 0.59 -21.94 16.02
C PRO A 94 -0.04 -21.26 14.80
N ARG A 95 0.80 -20.81 13.87
CA ARG A 95 0.37 -20.32 12.57
C ARG A 95 1.26 -20.90 11.49
N ALA A 96 0.66 -21.35 10.38
CA ALA A 96 1.39 -21.91 9.26
C ALA A 96 2.36 -20.87 8.66
N PRO A 97 3.60 -21.26 8.32
CA PRO A 97 4.53 -20.39 7.63
C PRO A 97 4.04 -20.12 6.21
N VAL A 98 3.93 -18.84 5.83
CA VAL A 98 3.63 -18.44 4.46
C VAL A 98 4.95 -18.19 3.74
N SER A 99 5.21 -18.99 2.71
CA SER A 99 6.41 -18.87 1.88
C SER A 99 6.29 -17.68 0.93
N GLY A 100 7.12 -16.67 1.12
CA GLY A 100 7.17 -15.46 0.27
C GLY A 100 8.53 -15.28 -0.42
N GLU A 101 9.27 -16.36 -0.75
CA GLU A 101 10.65 -16.23 -1.24
C GLU A 101 10.78 -15.99 -2.74
N LEU A 102 9.79 -16.37 -3.56
CA LEU A 102 9.90 -16.34 -5.01
C LEU A 102 9.63 -14.97 -5.65
N GLU A 103 8.99 -14.05 -4.93
CA GLU A 103 8.55 -12.75 -5.49
C GLU A 103 9.56 -11.60 -5.32
N ARG A 104 10.65 -11.82 -4.60
CA ARG A 104 11.70 -10.80 -4.39
C ARG A 104 12.51 -10.47 -5.64
N ALA A 105 12.45 -11.30 -6.68
CA ALA A 105 13.30 -11.20 -7.87
C ALA A 105 12.91 -10.06 -8.85
N VAL A 106 11.76 -9.42 -8.69
CA VAL A 106 11.24 -8.45 -9.68
C VAL A 106 11.51 -6.99 -9.31
N MET A 107 11.92 -6.69 -8.08
CA MET A 107 12.21 -5.33 -7.66
C MET A 107 13.73 -5.07 -7.76
N ARG A 108 14.12 -3.95 -8.37
CA ARG A 108 15.55 -3.56 -8.48
C ARG A 108 16.20 -3.62 -7.09
N ILE A 109 17.16 -4.50 -6.93
CA ILE A 109 17.86 -4.80 -5.66
C ILE A 109 18.37 -3.53 -4.99
N ASP A 110 18.87 -2.57 -5.78
CA ASP A 110 19.39 -1.30 -5.29
C ASP A 110 18.34 -0.42 -4.62
N LEU A 111 17.15 -0.30 -5.22
CA LEU A 111 16.06 0.49 -4.64
C LEU A 111 15.57 -0.11 -3.31
N LEU A 112 15.49 -1.43 -3.23
CA LEU A 112 15.11 -2.11 -1.98
C LEU A 112 16.15 -1.91 -0.89
N ALA A 113 17.44 -1.97 -1.23
CA ALA A 113 18.54 -1.72 -0.29
C ALA A 113 18.50 -0.26 0.22
N ASP A 114 18.19 0.70 -0.64
CA ASP A 114 18.06 2.09 -0.26
C ASP A 114 16.85 2.33 0.64
N LEU A 115 15.71 1.75 0.31
CA LEU A 115 14.53 1.81 1.16
C LEU A 115 14.73 1.08 2.50
N ALA A 116 15.50 -0.01 2.54
CA ALA A 116 15.80 -0.73 3.78
C ALA A 116 16.65 0.09 4.76
N ALA A 117 17.44 1.05 4.28
CA ALA A 117 18.22 1.96 5.13
C ALA A 117 17.37 3.03 5.84
N LEU A 118 16.13 3.23 5.40
CA LEU A 118 15.19 4.15 6.00
C LEU A 118 14.42 3.49 7.15
N SER A 119 14.03 4.29 8.15
CA SER A 119 13.05 3.82 9.11
C SER A 119 11.69 3.54 8.43
N GLY A 120 10.85 2.72 9.04
CA GLY A 120 9.53 2.41 8.47
C GLY A 120 8.72 3.68 8.15
N ARG A 121 8.74 4.67 9.06
CA ARG A 121 8.01 5.93 8.86
C ARG A 121 8.59 6.78 7.72
N GLU A 122 9.92 6.86 7.61
CA GLU A 122 10.59 7.55 6.51
C GLU A 122 10.24 6.93 5.17
N ARG A 123 10.25 5.59 5.08
CA ARG A 123 9.88 4.82 3.90
C ARG A 123 8.45 5.07 3.44
N GLU A 124 7.50 5.02 4.37
CA GLU A 124 6.09 5.25 4.12
C GLU A 124 5.80 6.63 3.56
N LEU A 125 6.33 7.66 4.21
CA LEU A 125 6.13 9.04 3.76
C LEU A 125 6.81 9.30 2.42
N LEU A 126 8.00 8.75 2.20
CA LEU A 126 8.76 8.90 0.96
C LEU A 126 8.02 8.24 -0.22
N VAL A 127 7.53 7.01 -0.06
CA VAL A 127 6.73 6.32 -1.08
C VAL A 127 5.42 7.04 -1.34
N ALA A 128 4.69 7.46 -0.31
CA ALA A 128 3.45 8.23 -0.46
C ALA A 128 3.69 9.55 -1.21
N ARG A 129 4.78 10.25 -0.90
CA ARG A 129 5.14 11.54 -1.53
C ARG A 129 5.56 11.38 -2.98
N HIS A 130 6.55 10.51 -3.24
CA HIS A 130 7.24 10.48 -4.53
C HIS A 130 6.65 9.47 -5.52
N TYR A 131 6.02 8.40 -5.05
CA TYR A 131 5.43 7.40 -5.92
C TYR A 131 3.94 7.62 -6.17
N PHE A 132 3.20 8.12 -5.17
CA PHE A 132 1.78 8.43 -5.27
C PHE A 132 1.47 9.92 -5.34
N GLY A 133 2.45 10.80 -5.19
CA GLY A 133 2.29 12.24 -5.39
C GLY A 133 1.52 12.97 -4.30
N LEU A 134 1.39 12.42 -3.08
CA LEU A 134 0.70 13.12 -1.99
C LEU A 134 1.44 14.40 -1.62
N THR A 135 0.69 15.47 -1.42
CA THR A 135 1.20 16.72 -0.86
C THR A 135 1.56 16.57 0.62
N GLN A 136 2.32 17.52 1.18
CA GLN A 136 2.64 17.48 2.61
C GLN A 136 1.39 17.59 3.50
N ASP A 137 0.37 18.31 3.05
CA ASP A 137 -0.89 18.45 3.79
C ASP A 137 -1.72 17.16 3.75
N GLU A 138 -1.76 16.47 2.61
CA GLU A 138 -2.39 15.15 2.50
C GLU A 138 -1.64 14.11 3.34
N LEU A 139 -0.31 14.12 3.35
CA LEU A 139 0.50 13.28 4.23
C LEU A 139 0.20 13.55 5.71
N ALA A 140 0.16 14.83 6.10
CA ALA A 140 -0.15 15.22 7.48
C ALA A 140 -1.50 14.66 7.92
N ARG A 141 -2.53 14.81 7.09
CA ARG A 141 -3.89 14.28 7.34
C ARG A 141 -3.89 12.74 7.36
N SER A 142 -3.34 12.09 6.32
CA SER A 142 -3.40 10.64 6.16
C SER A 142 -2.60 9.87 7.21
N PHE A 143 -1.50 10.44 7.68
CA PHE A 143 -0.64 9.83 8.69
C PHE A 143 -0.86 10.38 10.11
N HIS A 144 -1.82 11.28 10.30
CA HIS A 144 -2.13 11.95 11.57
C HIS A 144 -0.88 12.56 12.21
N MET A 145 -0.14 13.33 11.42
CA MET A 145 1.12 13.97 11.84
C MET A 145 1.07 15.49 11.61
N PRO A 146 1.70 16.29 12.46
CA PRO A 146 1.92 17.71 12.15
C PRO A 146 2.70 17.87 10.84
N ARG A 147 2.35 18.86 10.03
CA ARG A 147 3.02 19.15 8.75
C ARG A 147 4.54 19.34 8.91
N GLY A 148 4.98 20.02 9.96
CA GLY A 148 6.41 20.19 10.28
C GLY A 148 7.12 18.86 10.50
N THR A 149 6.45 17.91 11.17
CA THR A 149 7.00 16.56 11.40
C THR A 149 7.10 15.78 10.08
N VAL A 150 6.12 15.91 9.17
CA VAL A 150 6.17 15.32 7.83
C VAL A 150 7.36 15.86 7.06
N SER A 151 7.51 17.20 7.00
CA SER A 151 8.62 17.87 6.32
C SER A 151 9.98 17.44 6.86
N ALA A 152 10.16 17.45 8.19
CA ALA A 152 11.41 17.01 8.84
C ALA A 152 11.72 15.53 8.55
N THR A 153 10.70 14.66 8.53
CA THR A 153 10.89 13.24 8.25
C THR A 153 11.29 13.00 6.80
N LEU A 154 10.64 13.67 5.83
CA LEU A 154 11.02 13.61 4.42
C LEU A 154 12.44 14.15 4.18
N SER A 155 12.82 15.23 4.83
CA SER A 155 14.17 15.81 4.72
C SER A 155 15.23 14.84 5.24
N ARG A 156 15.00 14.17 6.37
CA ARG A 156 15.91 13.14 6.90
C ARG A 156 16.02 11.94 5.96
N ALA A 157 14.89 11.45 5.43
CA ALA A 157 14.89 10.36 4.46
C ALA A 157 15.71 10.71 3.22
N ALA A 158 15.49 11.90 2.64
CA ALA A 158 16.24 12.38 1.49
C ALA A 158 17.75 12.54 1.78
N ALA A 159 18.12 13.02 2.97
CA ALA A 159 19.51 13.14 3.38
C ALA A 159 20.21 11.76 3.47
N LYS A 160 19.52 10.75 4.04
CA LYS A 160 20.04 9.38 4.12
C LYS A 160 20.28 8.77 2.74
N LEU A 161 19.33 8.95 1.80
CA LEU A 161 19.47 8.43 0.43
C LEU A 161 20.65 9.10 -0.31
N ARG A 162 20.75 10.44 -0.24
CA ARG A 162 21.90 11.16 -0.84
C ARG A 162 23.25 10.75 -0.25
N ALA A 163 23.31 10.44 1.05
CA ALA A 163 24.55 9.95 1.66
C ALA A 163 24.96 8.58 1.10
N ARG A 164 23.99 7.70 0.85
CA ARG A 164 24.24 6.37 0.26
C ARG A 164 24.67 6.45 -1.21
N GLU A 165 24.06 7.34 -2.00
CA GLU A 165 24.48 7.56 -3.41
C GLU A 165 25.94 8.00 -3.52
N ARG A 166 26.43 8.81 -2.57
CA ARG A 166 27.85 9.25 -2.55
C ARG A 166 28.85 8.17 -2.13
N THR A 167 28.37 7.06 -1.56
CA THR A 167 29.22 5.97 -1.06
C THR A 167 29.26 4.79 -2.05
N ARG A 168 28.51 4.86 -3.13
CA ARG A 168 28.53 3.89 -4.25
C ARG A 168 29.49 4.33 -5.35
#